data_020799355e262469210fb04d1d47791a
#
_entry.id   020799355e262469210fb04d1d47791a
#
_cell.length_a   1.000
_cell.length_b   1.000
_cell.length_c   1.000
_cell.angle_alpha   90.00
_cell.angle_beta   90.00
_cell.angle_gamma   90.00
#
_symmetry.space_group_name_H-M   'P 1'
#
loop_
_entity.id
_entity.type
_entity.pdbx_description
1 polymer ?
#
loop_
_entity_poly.entity_id
_entity_poly.type
_entity_poly.pdbx_seq_one_letter_code
_entity_poly.pdbx_strand_id
1 'polypeptide(L)'
;MEALATQKTRDTAMATLLSAVRKFLPSVRREGGGRASDYLVHPTSLAHIRRRFNLVCSTLLRNDSLSDMSDRSVLYSELFHWLETISNHEALASIMAMPIMVISTVKEDTVRKGAGKSRSTRERTILYEGSSGPRELLEAIVIQAEAALKGLEGIIKARQAQENPETMTEEQKRQTTTGGVKGKGREADQVYEENDRLLKFCTGILNTASSIDRSLTEVKGDAFMDRMYGSLPRMSAASRSRMSSSPLADAARASHVPALASDASEAEARKVYEAWATNERFQYCDLTVPTSDGLTPQGGPNYKFYFNSDARMLANSVIPKRSLAIARELAVLTTNLPVAWDSSIFLRVDETRVDIIKALITGPEGTP
;
A
#
# COMPACT_ATOMS: atom_id res chain seq x y z
N MET A 1 13.90 -22.48 9.73
CA MET A 1 14.51 -21.51 10.65
C MET A 1 15.80 -20.90 10.07
N GLU A 2 16.67 -21.68 9.46
CA GLU A 2 17.94 -21.22 8.88
C GLU A 2 17.77 -20.19 7.75
N ALA A 3 16.81 -20.40 6.85
CA ALA A 3 16.51 -19.45 5.75
C ALA A 3 16.09 -18.05 6.24
N LEU A 4 15.26 -17.99 7.29
CA LEU A 4 14.84 -16.71 7.89
C LEU A 4 16.00 -15.99 8.58
N ALA A 5 16.88 -16.73 9.27
CA ALA A 5 18.06 -16.16 9.88
C ALA A 5 19.02 -15.59 8.82
N THR A 6 19.22 -16.31 7.73
CA THR A 6 20.03 -15.86 6.59
C THR A 6 19.44 -14.63 5.92
N GLN A 7 18.11 -14.59 5.73
CA GLN A 7 17.42 -13.41 5.18
C GLN A 7 17.60 -12.19 6.09
N LYS A 8 17.39 -12.34 7.39
CA LYS A 8 17.57 -11.26 8.36
C LYS A 8 18.99 -10.70 8.36
N THR A 9 20.00 -11.57 8.25
CA THR A 9 21.42 -11.16 8.16
C THR A 9 21.67 -10.35 6.88
N ARG A 10 21.12 -10.79 5.74
CA ARG A 10 21.21 -10.06 4.46
C ARG A 10 20.53 -8.70 4.54
N ASP A 11 19.33 -8.64 5.08
CA ASP A 11 18.55 -7.40 5.21
C ASP A 11 19.27 -6.38 6.11
N THR A 12 19.85 -6.84 7.22
CA THR A 12 20.66 -5.99 8.11
C THR A 12 21.91 -5.47 7.39
N ALA A 13 22.61 -6.32 6.64
CA ALA A 13 23.77 -5.90 5.86
C ALA A 13 23.39 -4.89 4.77
N MET A 14 22.28 -5.11 4.06
CA MET A 14 21.77 -4.17 3.05
C MET A 14 21.35 -2.84 3.69
N ALA A 15 20.65 -2.86 4.82
CA ALA A 15 20.26 -1.66 5.54
C ALA A 15 21.47 -0.84 5.98
N THR A 16 22.50 -1.51 6.52
CA THR A 16 23.76 -0.86 6.91
C THR A 16 24.46 -0.22 5.71
N LEU A 17 24.49 -0.91 4.57
CA LEU A 17 25.05 -0.37 3.32
C LEU A 17 24.26 0.84 2.82
N LEU A 18 22.93 0.75 2.77
CA LEU A 18 22.05 1.86 2.38
C LEU A 18 22.25 3.07 3.29
N SER A 19 22.29 2.86 4.61
CA SER A 19 22.56 3.91 5.59
C SER A 19 23.92 4.57 5.38
N ALA A 20 24.96 3.79 5.14
CA ALA A 20 26.29 4.30 4.86
C ALA A 20 26.33 5.14 3.57
N VAL A 21 25.72 4.64 2.48
CA VAL A 21 25.68 5.36 1.19
C VAL A 21 24.84 6.61 1.27
N ARG A 22 23.72 6.61 2.03
CA ARG A 22 22.85 7.79 2.23
C ARG A 22 23.62 9.01 2.75
N LYS A 23 24.64 8.81 3.58
CA LYS A 23 25.51 9.89 4.10
C LYS A 23 26.28 10.63 3.01
N PHE A 24 26.46 10.02 1.85
CA PHE A 24 27.14 10.60 0.69
C PHE A 24 26.18 11.21 -0.34
N LEU A 25 24.86 11.01 -0.17
CA LEU A 25 23.88 11.66 -1.05
C LEU A 25 23.93 13.18 -0.85
N PRO A 26 23.71 13.97 -1.91
CA PRO A 26 23.54 15.39 -1.80
C PRO A 26 22.40 15.71 -0.83
N SER A 27 22.65 16.61 0.12
CA SER A 27 21.67 17.01 1.13
C SER A 27 21.90 18.44 1.56
N VAL A 28 20.90 19.29 1.33
CA VAL A 28 20.92 20.70 1.77
C VAL A 28 20.73 20.86 3.27
N ARG A 29 20.23 19.82 3.97
CA ARG A 29 19.98 19.79 5.42
C ARG A 29 21.06 19.00 6.17
N ARG A 30 22.31 19.04 5.71
CA ARG A 30 23.40 18.32 6.35
C ARG A 30 23.78 18.98 7.69
N GLU A 31 23.90 18.20 8.74
CA GLU A 31 24.45 18.66 10.01
C GLU A 31 25.88 19.18 9.80
N GLY A 32 26.16 20.39 10.27
CA GLY A 32 27.45 21.06 10.07
C GLY A 32 27.58 21.90 8.78
N GLY A 33 26.49 22.06 8.03
CA GLY A 33 26.44 22.86 6.79
C GLY A 33 26.62 22.05 5.53
N GLY A 34 26.04 22.54 4.43
CA GLY A 34 26.13 21.92 3.11
C GLY A 34 27.50 22.07 2.47
N ARG A 35 27.95 21.06 1.75
CA ARG A 35 29.15 21.10 0.90
C ARG A 35 28.79 21.67 -0.48
N ALA A 36 29.77 22.14 -1.25
CA ALA A 36 29.52 22.59 -2.63
C ALA A 36 28.84 21.50 -3.50
N SER A 37 29.20 20.23 -3.25
CA SER A 37 28.58 19.06 -3.91
C SER A 37 27.11 18.81 -3.52
N ASP A 38 26.67 19.37 -2.41
CA ASP A 38 25.27 19.28 -1.99
C ASP A 38 24.37 20.27 -2.76
N TYR A 39 24.95 21.37 -3.29
CA TYR A 39 24.22 22.37 -4.07
C TYR A 39 24.41 22.20 -5.58
N LEU A 40 25.60 21.79 -5.99
CA LEU A 40 25.98 21.62 -7.41
C LEU A 40 26.23 20.14 -7.70
N VAL A 41 25.16 19.38 -7.91
CA VAL A 41 25.27 17.96 -8.25
C VAL A 41 25.72 17.81 -9.69
N HIS A 42 26.88 17.19 -9.90
CA HIS A 42 27.40 16.95 -11.24
C HIS A 42 26.47 16.03 -12.03
N PRO A 43 26.19 16.28 -13.33
CA PRO A 43 25.27 15.46 -14.13
C PRO A 43 25.61 13.96 -14.17
N THR A 44 26.89 13.62 -14.20
CA THR A 44 27.36 12.22 -14.16
C THR A 44 26.97 11.56 -12.83
N SER A 45 27.16 12.26 -11.70
CA SER A 45 26.77 11.77 -10.37
C SER A 45 25.27 11.57 -10.30
N LEU A 46 24.48 12.51 -10.83
CA LEU A 46 23.02 12.40 -10.89
C LEU A 46 22.57 11.17 -11.71
N ALA A 47 23.22 10.92 -12.87
CA ALA A 47 22.93 9.75 -13.69
C ALA A 47 23.25 8.42 -12.97
N HIS A 48 24.36 8.37 -12.22
CA HIS A 48 24.71 7.21 -11.41
C HIS A 48 23.75 6.99 -10.24
N ILE A 49 23.38 8.06 -9.52
CA ILE A 49 22.39 8.00 -8.44
C ILE A 49 21.07 7.46 -8.99
N ARG A 50 20.56 8.05 -10.09
CA ARG A 50 19.31 7.60 -10.73
C ARG A 50 19.35 6.12 -11.09
N ARG A 51 20.42 5.66 -11.72
CA ARG A 51 20.55 4.24 -12.12
C ARG A 51 20.53 3.30 -10.93
N ARG A 52 21.24 3.62 -9.85
CA ARG A 52 21.30 2.78 -8.64
C ARG A 52 20.01 2.85 -7.83
N PHE A 53 19.44 4.03 -7.73
CA PHE A 53 18.17 4.24 -7.08
C PHE A 53 17.04 3.45 -7.76
N ASN A 54 16.96 3.49 -9.09
CA ASN A 54 15.98 2.70 -9.83
C ASN A 54 16.12 1.20 -9.54
N LEU A 55 17.34 0.67 -9.44
CA LEU A 55 17.56 -0.73 -9.12
C LEU A 55 17.01 -1.09 -7.72
N VAL A 56 17.33 -0.29 -6.71
CA VAL A 56 16.88 -0.49 -5.33
C VAL A 56 15.36 -0.37 -5.25
N CYS A 57 14.79 0.69 -5.82
CA CYS A 57 13.34 0.91 -5.81
C CYS A 57 12.58 -0.18 -6.57
N SER A 58 13.05 -0.59 -7.75
CA SER A 58 12.40 -1.66 -8.51
C SER A 58 12.40 -3.00 -7.79
N THR A 59 13.39 -3.24 -6.93
CA THR A 59 13.48 -4.50 -6.19
C THR A 59 12.64 -4.48 -4.92
N LEU A 60 12.62 -3.35 -4.19
CA LEU A 60 12.00 -3.28 -2.87
C LEU A 60 10.58 -2.73 -2.89
N LEU A 61 10.30 -1.68 -3.68
CA LEU A 61 8.97 -1.06 -3.72
C LEU A 61 7.92 -1.86 -4.52
N ARG A 62 8.32 -2.89 -5.25
CA ARG A 62 7.40 -3.82 -5.94
C ARG A 62 6.98 -4.99 -5.08
N ASN A 63 7.34 -4.99 -3.81
CA ASN A 63 6.88 -6.02 -2.90
C ASN A 63 5.39 -5.82 -2.60
N ASP A 64 4.58 -6.82 -2.87
CA ASP A 64 3.13 -6.78 -2.70
C ASP A 64 2.70 -7.23 -1.30
N SER A 65 3.63 -7.70 -0.46
CA SER A 65 3.33 -8.23 0.85
C SER A 65 3.71 -7.28 1.98
N LEU A 66 2.73 -6.59 2.53
CA LEU A 66 2.91 -5.73 3.69
C LEU A 66 3.48 -6.49 4.91
N SER A 67 3.12 -7.77 5.06
CA SER A 67 3.66 -8.64 6.12
C SER A 67 5.15 -8.89 5.93
N ASP A 68 5.60 -9.27 4.72
CA ASP A 68 7.02 -9.46 4.41
C ASP A 68 7.80 -8.15 4.62
N MET A 69 7.24 -7.02 4.19
CA MET A 69 7.86 -5.71 4.42
C MET A 69 8.00 -5.39 5.92
N SER A 70 6.98 -5.68 6.72
CA SER A 70 6.99 -5.51 8.18
C SER A 70 8.05 -6.38 8.87
N ASP A 71 8.19 -7.64 8.43
CA ASP A 71 9.21 -8.56 8.96
C ASP A 71 10.64 -8.09 8.61
N ARG A 72 10.78 -7.35 7.50
CA ARG A 72 12.02 -6.73 6.99
C ARG A 72 12.11 -5.23 7.30
N SER A 73 11.42 -4.77 8.33
CA SER A 73 11.24 -3.35 8.69
C SER A 73 12.55 -2.56 8.75
N VAL A 74 13.64 -3.17 9.21
CA VAL A 74 14.98 -2.52 9.25
C VAL A 74 15.44 -2.07 7.87
N LEU A 75 15.27 -2.92 6.84
CA LEU A 75 15.64 -2.60 5.47
C LEU A 75 14.71 -1.53 4.88
N TYR A 76 13.40 -1.67 5.09
CA TYR A 76 12.40 -0.72 4.59
C TYR A 76 12.49 0.65 5.26
N SER A 77 12.83 0.72 6.54
CA SER A 77 13.10 2.00 7.22
C SER A 77 14.25 2.77 6.56
N GLU A 78 15.35 2.10 6.22
CA GLU A 78 16.45 2.75 5.50
C GLU A 78 16.08 3.14 4.07
N LEU A 79 15.27 2.34 3.38
CA LEU A 79 14.72 2.71 2.08
C LEU A 79 13.86 4.00 2.19
N PHE A 80 12.99 4.09 3.18
CA PHE A 80 12.17 5.27 3.42
C PHE A 80 13.01 6.52 3.72
N HIS A 81 14.04 6.41 4.52
CA HIS A 81 15.00 7.51 4.73
C HIS A 81 15.72 7.93 3.44
N TRP A 82 15.98 6.99 2.53
CA TRP A 82 16.50 7.29 1.20
C TRP A 82 15.52 8.10 0.37
N LEU A 83 14.26 7.68 0.32
CA LEU A 83 13.19 8.38 -0.40
C LEU A 83 13.02 9.80 0.13
N GLU A 84 13.01 9.99 1.45
CA GLU A 84 12.96 11.30 2.10
C GLU A 84 14.18 12.17 1.74
N THR A 85 15.38 11.60 1.77
CA THR A 85 16.61 12.33 1.40
C THR A 85 16.56 12.80 -0.05
N ILE A 86 16.06 11.96 -0.97
CA ILE A 86 15.94 12.28 -2.39
C ILE A 86 14.85 13.32 -2.62
N SER A 87 13.71 13.23 -1.94
CA SER A 87 12.60 14.17 -2.08
C SER A 87 12.94 15.57 -1.56
N ASN A 88 13.86 15.68 -0.59
CA ASN A 88 14.29 16.94 0.03
C ASN A 88 15.32 17.73 -0.78
N HIS A 89 15.79 17.21 -1.91
CA HIS A 89 16.85 17.85 -2.69
C HIS A 89 16.37 18.25 -4.09
N GLU A 90 16.54 19.52 -4.48
CA GLU A 90 16.02 20.06 -5.73
C GLU A 90 16.42 19.26 -6.98
N ALA A 91 17.69 18.90 -7.11
CA ALA A 91 18.17 18.13 -8.25
C ALA A 91 17.70 16.66 -8.25
N LEU A 92 17.42 16.08 -7.07
CA LEU A 92 17.06 14.67 -6.91
C LEU A 92 15.55 14.45 -6.90
N ALA A 93 14.78 15.40 -6.41
CA ALA A 93 13.32 15.29 -6.21
C ALA A 93 12.57 14.81 -7.47
N SER A 94 13.01 15.24 -8.65
CA SER A 94 12.42 14.81 -9.92
C SER A 94 12.50 13.29 -10.15
N ILE A 95 13.44 12.59 -9.52
CA ILE A 95 13.59 11.13 -9.64
C ILE A 95 12.35 10.41 -9.08
N MET A 96 11.68 11.01 -8.10
CA MET A 96 10.48 10.43 -7.48
C MET A 96 9.30 10.25 -8.45
N ALA A 97 9.18 11.13 -9.45
CA ALA A 97 8.13 11.07 -10.47
C ALA A 97 8.59 10.41 -11.79
N MET A 98 9.88 10.11 -11.93
CA MET A 98 10.39 9.51 -13.16
C MET A 98 10.08 8.01 -13.22
N PRO A 99 9.59 7.50 -14.36
CA PRO A 99 9.37 6.06 -14.53
C PRO A 99 10.67 5.28 -14.35
N ILE A 100 10.57 4.11 -13.72
CA ILE A 100 11.66 3.17 -13.59
C ILE A 100 11.78 2.42 -14.92
N MET A 101 12.93 2.57 -15.56
CA MET A 101 13.20 1.90 -16.83
C MET A 101 13.68 0.46 -16.60
N VAL A 102 12.93 -0.50 -17.13
CA VAL A 102 13.25 -1.93 -17.07
C VAL A 102 13.58 -2.42 -18.47
N ILE A 103 14.54 -3.33 -18.58
CA ILE A 103 14.84 -3.97 -19.86
C ILE A 103 13.69 -4.91 -20.21
N SER A 104 12.94 -4.57 -21.27
CA SER A 104 11.82 -5.37 -21.76
C SER A 104 12.34 -6.52 -22.65
N THR A 105 13.19 -6.21 -23.61
CA THR A 105 13.73 -7.18 -24.55
C THR A 105 15.16 -6.85 -24.96
N VAL A 106 15.97 -7.89 -25.16
CA VAL A 106 17.30 -7.78 -25.74
C VAL A 106 17.26 -8.49 -27.09
N LYS A 107 17.34 -7.73 -28.19
CA LYS A 107 17.45 -8.29 -29.55
C LYS A 107 18.93 -8.36 -29.93
N GLU A 108 19.38 -9.52 -30.36
CA GLU A 108 20.72 -9.71 -30.92
C GLU A 108 20.57 -9.87 -32.43
N ASP A 109 20.90 -8.83 -33.18
CA ASP A 109 20.91 -8.87 -34.64
C ASP A 109 22.32 -9.16 -35.13
N THR A 110 22.46 -10.22 -35.93
CA THR A 110 23.68 -10.52 -36.64
C THR A 110 23.69 -9.76 -37.96
N VAL A 111 24.30 -8.59 -37.98
CA VAL A 111 24.45 -7.80 -39.21
C VAL A 111 25.55 -8.42 -40.06
N ARG A 112 25.16 -9.08 -41.14
CA ARG A 112 26.09 -9.50 -42.20
C ARG A 112 26.36 -8.28 -43.09
N LYS A 113 27.44 -7.58 -42.90
CA LYS A 113 27.92 -6.59 -43.87
C LYS A 113 28.56 -7.33 -45.08
N GLY A 114 28.05 -6.98 -46.26
CA GLY A 114 28.25 -7.62 -47.54
C GLY A 114 29.68 -7.99 -47.98
N ALA A 115 29.73 -8.90 -48.91
CA ALA A 115 30.79 -9.49 -49.70
C ALA A 115 32.26 -8.98 -49.44
N GLY A 116 32.97 -9.62 -48.51
CA GLY A 116 34.39 -9.40 -48.28
C GLY A 116 34.74 -9.69 -46.83
N LYS A 117 35.43 -10.82 -46.60
CA LYS A 117 35.95 -11.38 -45.32
C LYS A 117 35.19 -10.99 -44.05
N SER A 118 34.29 -11.89 -43.68
CA SER A 118 33.25 -11.72 -42.66
C SER A 118 33.82 -11.56 -41.25
N ARG A 119 33.62 -10.38 -40.70
CA ARG A 119 33.49 -10.17 -39.28
C ARG A 119 31.99 -9.90 -39.01
N SER A 120 31.25 -10.91 -38.54
CA SER A 120 29.91 -10.71 -38.07
C SER A 120 29.96 -9.88 -36.77
N THR A 121 29.54 -8.65 -36.85
CA THR A 121 29.35 -7.81 -35.67
C THR A 121 27.97 -8.15 -35.08
N ARG A 122 27.96 -8.67 -33.86
CA ARG A 122 26.71 -8.81 -33.09
C ARG A 122 26.35 -7.43 -32.58
N GLU A 123 25.26 -6.89 -33.10
CA GLU A 123 24.69 -5.65 -32.60
C GLU A 123 23.59 -6.01 -31.60
N ARG A 124 23.69 -5.46 -30.40
CA ARG A 124 22.79 -5.74 -29.29
C ARG A 124 21.88 -4.53 -29.08
N THR A 125 20.64 -4.66 -29.49
CA THR A 125 19.62 -3.61 -29.25
C THR A 125 18.86 -3.93 -28.00
N ILE A 126 18.97 -3.05 -26.98
CA ILE A 126 18.26 -3.16 -25.71
C ILE A 126 17.04 -2.25 -25.77
N LEU A 127 15.86 -2.85 -25.69
CA LEU A 127 14.60 -2.11 -25.56
C LEU A 127 14.25 -1.97 -24.08
N TYR A 128 13.96 -0.74 -23.68
CA TYR A 128 13.55 -0.40 -22.34
C TYR A 128 12.06 -0.10 -22.31
N GLU A 129 11.39 -0.59 -21.27
CA GLU A 129 10.00 -0.26 -20.97
C GLU A 129 9.95 0.58 -19.69
N GLY A 130 9.18 1.68 -19.74
CA GLY A 130 8.93 2.50 -18.57
C GLY A 130 7.86 1.87 -17.69
N SER A 131 8.14 1.78 -16.39
CA SER A 131 7.18 1.34 -15.39
C SER A 131 6.88 2.48 -14.42
N SER A 132 5.99 2.22 -13.44
CA SER A 132 5.65 3.17 -12.39
C SER A 132 6.87 3.81 -11.72
N GLY A 133 6.76 5.09 -11.41
CA GLY A 133 7.80 5.83 -10.68
C GLY A 133 7.87 5.44 -9.20
N PRO A 134 8.98 5.80 -8.50
CA PRO A 134 9.14 5.45 -7.07
C PRO A 134 7.99 5.94 -6.18
N ARG A 135 7.47 7.17 -6.42
CA ARG A 135 6.35 7.70 -5.64
C ARG A 135 5.05 6.95 -5.92
N GLU A 136 4.82 6.53 -7.16
CA GLU A 136 3.67 5.71 -7.54
C GLU A 136 3.72 4.32 -6.90
N LEU A 137 4.88 3.67 -6.89
CA LEU A 137 5.06 2.39 -6.20
C LEU A 137 4.86 2.53 -4.68
N LEU A 138 5.35 3.62 -4.09
CA LEU A 138 5.10 3.92 -2.68
C LEU A 138 3.61 4.11 -2.40
N GLU A 139 2.85 4.71 -3.33
CA GLU A 139 1.39 4.88 -3.18
C GLU A 139 0.65 3.55 -3.03
N ALA A 140 1.03 2.54 -3.79
CA ALA A 140 0.45 1.20 -3.65
C ALA A 140 0.69 0.63 -2.23
N ILE A 141 1.88 0.86 -1.67
CA ILE A 141 2.21 0.47 -0.29
C ILE A 141 1.40 1.30 0.74
N VAL A 142 1.20 2.59 0.48
CA VAL A 142 0.37 3.48 1.32
C VAL A 142 -1.07 2.99 1.38
N ILE A 143 -1.67 2.64 0.23
CA ILE A 143 -3.03 2.09 0.15
C ILE A 143 -3.16 0.80 0.99
N GLN A 144 -2.18 -0.09 0.89
CA GLN A 144 -2.15 -1.32 1.69
C GLN A 144 -2.01 -1.03 3.19
N ALA A 145 -1.16 -0.06 3.56
CA ALA A 145 -0.95 0.33 4.96
C ALA A 145 -2.22 0.96 5.57
N GLU A 146 -2.92 1.83 4.84
CA GLU A 146 -4.20 2.41 5.27
C GLU A 146 -5.26 1.32 5.49
N ALA A 147 -5.38 0.38 4.55
CA ALA A 147 -6.33 -0.72 4.67
C ALA A 147 -6.00 -1.63 5.86
N ALA A 148 -4.72 -1.93 6.10
CA ALA A 148 -4.28 -2.71 7.25
C ALA A 148 -4.59 -1.99 8.58
N LEU A 149 -4.33 -0.69 8.68
CA LEU A 149 -4.65 0.11 9.86
C LEU A 149 -6.15 0.09 10.16
N LYS A 150 -6.98 0.27 9.14
CA LYS A 150 -8.43 0.21 9.29
C LYS A 150 -8.91 -1.17 9.76
N GLY A 151 -8.33 -2.23 9.20
CA GLY A 151 -8.61 -3.61 9.62
C GLY A 151 -8.18 -3.92 11.07
N LEU A 152 -7.15 -3.22 11.58
CA LEU A 152 -6.64 -3.40 12.95
C LEU A 152 -7.38 -2.56 14.00
N GLU A 153 -8.15 -1.53 13.59
CA GLU A 153 -8.88 -0.65 14.53
C GLU A 153 -9.79 -1.42 15.49
N GLY A 154 -10.46 -2.47 15.01
CA GLY A 154 -11.31 -3.34 15.82
C GLY A 154 -10.53 -4.04 16.94
N ILE A 155 -9.30 -4.47 16.68
CA ILE A 155 -8.43 -5.12 17.67
C ILE A 155 -7.97 -4.09 18.73
N ILE A 156 -7.63 -2.89 18.29
CA ILE A 156 -7.19 -1.80 19.17
C ILE A 156 -8.32 -1.41 20.12
N LYS A 157 -9.53 -1.22 19.60
CA LYS A 157 -10.72 -0.90 20.39
C LYS A 157 -11.05 -1.99 21.40
N ALA A 158 -10.95 -3.26 21.00
CA ALA A 158 -11.18 -4.40 21.89
C ALA A 158 -10.15 -4.46 23.04
N ARG A 159 -8.88 -4.17 22.77
CA ARG A 159 -7.84 -4.08 23.79
C ARG A 159 -8.09 -2.96 24.78
N GLN A 160 -8.38 -1.76 24.29
CA GLN A 160 -8.70 -0.60 25.14
C GLN A 160 -9.93 -0.85 26.04
N ALA A 161 -10.93 -1.58 25.53
CA ALA A 161 -12.08 -1.99 26.32
C ALA A 161 -11.71 -3.00 27.44
N GLN A 162 -10.73 -3.87 27.21
CA GLN A 162 -10.24 -4.82 28.22
C GLN A 162 -9.34 -4.16 29.27
N GLU A 163 -8.60 -3.12 28.92
CA GLU A 163 -7.72 -2.38 29.84
C GLU A 163 -8.50 -1.40 30.74
N ASN A 164 -9.77 -1.06 30.41
CA ASN A 164 -10.63 -0.22 31.23
C ASN A 164 -11.54 -1.10 32.14
N PRO A 165 -11.21 -1.24 33.45
CA PRO A 165 -11.93 -2.12 34.35
C PRO A 165 -13.37 -1.69 34.69
N GLU A 166 -13.77 -0.45 34.31
CA GLU A 166 -15.12 0.05 34.56
C GLU A 166 -16.20 -0.48 33.59
N THR A 167 -15.78 -1.06 32.47
CA THR A 167 -16.70 -1.60 31.45
C THR A 167 -16.81 -3.13 31.47
N MET A 168 -16.06 -3.82 32.32
CA MET A 168 -16.13 -5.29 32.43
C MET A 168 -17.36 -5.73 33.21
N THR A 169 -18.23 -6.51 32.56
CA THR A 169 -19.34 -7.21 33.21
C THR A 169 -18.82 -8.22 34.24
N GLU A 170 -19.57 -8.47 35.30
CA GLU A 170 -19.21 -9.40 36.40
C GLU A 170 -18.89 -10.83 35.91
N GLU A 171 -19.52 -11.26 34.82
CA GLU A 171 -19.26 -12.56 34.17
C GLU A 171 -17.89 -12.62 33.48
N GLN A 172 -17.44 -11.54 32.88
CA GLN A 172 -16.09 -11.43 32.30
C GLN A 172 -15.02 -11.43 33.37
N LYS A 173 -15.26 -10.77 34.51
CA LYS A 173 -14.36 -10.82 35.69
C LYS A 173 -14.24 -12.24 36.26
N ARG A 174 -15.31 -13.05 36.27
CA ARG A 174 -15.28 -14.44 36.74
C ARG A 174 -14.53 -15.38 35.78
N GLN A 175 -14.59 -15.15 34.47
CA GLN A 175 -13.87 -15.95 33.47
C GLN A 175 -12.34 -15.70 33.50
N THR A 176 -11.91 -14.50 33.84
CA THR A 176 -10.47 -14.19 33.98
C THR A 176 -9.86 -14.74 35.26
N THR A 177 -10.65 -14.97 36.32
CA THR A 177 -10.16 -15.51 37.61
C THR A 177 -10.13 -17.02 37.67
N THR A 178 -10.88 -17.75 36.83
CA THR A 178 -10.97 -19.23 36.89
C THR A 178 -10.16 -19.98 35.83
N GLY A 179 -9.51 -19.28 34.88
CA GLY A 179 -8.81 -19.87 33.74
C GLY A 179 -7.29 -19.93 33.91
N GLY A 180 -6.79 -20.64 34.88
CA GLY A 180 -5.36 -20.98 35.02
C GLY A 180 -4.81 -21.89 33.92
N VAL A 181 -4.73 -21.41 32.67
CA VAL A 181 -4.03 -22.12 31.58
C VAL A 181 -2.85 -21.25 31.13
N LYS A 182 -1.68 -21.55 31.71
CA LYS A 182 -0.37 -20.92 31.46
C LYS A 182 0.11 -20.91 29.99
N GLY A 183 -0.61 -21.55 29.05
CA GLY A 183 -0.26 -21.61 27.62
C GLY A 183 -0.93 -20.53 26.76
N LYS A 184 -2.17 -20.15 27.08
CA LYS A 184 -2.94 -19.18 26.29
C LYS A 184 -2.47 -17.73 26.42
N GLY A 185 -1.86 -17.35 27.53
CA GLY A 185 -1.34 -15.99 27.75
C GLY A 185 -0.18 -15.65 26.81
N ARG A 186 0.78 -16.57 26.62
CA ARG A 186 1.95 -16.34 25.75
C ARG A 186 1.61 -16.20 24.27
N GLU A 187 0.63 -16.94 23.78
CA GLU A 187 0.21 -16.82 22.36
C GLU A 187 -0.54 -15.50 22.13
N ALA A 188 -1.36 -15.06 23.08
CA ALA A 188 -2.03 -13.77 22.99
C ALA A 188 -1.04 -12.62 23.01
N ASP A 189 -0.05 -12.66 23.92
CA ASP A 189 0.99 -11.61 24.02
C ASP A 189 1.82 -11.51 22.72
N GLN A 190 2.18 -12.63 22.10
CA GLN A 190 2.89 -12.64 20.81
C GLN A 190 2.07 -12.01 19.67
N VAL A 191 0.77 -12.29 19.61
CA VAL A 191 -0.13 -11.70 18.60
C VAL A 191 -0.27 -10.18 18.81
N TYR A 192 -0.32 -9.72 20.04
CA TYR A 192 -0.36 -8.30 20.34
C TYR A 192 0.94 -7.59 19.98
N GLU A 193 2.09 -8.18 20.26
CA GLU A 193 3.39 -7.63 19.83
C GLU A 193 3.51 -7.57 18.30
N GLU A 194 2.99 -8.57 17.61
CA GLU A 194 2.99 -8.62 16.15
C GLU A 194 2.05 -7.54 15.56
N ASN A 195 0.89 -7.34 16.17
CA ASN A 195 -0.02 -6.25 15.82
C ASN A 195 0.62 -4.88 16.03
N ASP A 196 1.27 -4.66 17.16
CA ASP A 196 1.93 -3.40 17.49
C ASP A 196 3.09 -3.11 16.52
N ARG A 197 3.83 -4.13 16.10
CA ARG A 197 4.87 -4.01 15.08
C ARG A 197 4.30 -3.60 13.73
N LEU A 198 3.25 -4.28 13.28
CA LEU A 198 2.59 -3.97 12.01
C LEU A 198 1.98 -2.56 12.04
N LEU A 199 1.33 -2.19 13.14
CA LEU A 199 0.73 -0.88 13.34
C LEU A 199 1.78 0.24 13.28
N LYS A 200 2.90 0.09 13.98
CA LYS A 200 4.03 1.04 13.94
C LYS A 200 4.62 1.13 12.53
N PHE A 201 4.75 0.01 11.84
CA PHE A 201 5.29 -0.02 10.49
C PHE A 201 4.36 0.69 9.50
N CYS A 202 3.05 0.41 9.53
CA CYS A 202 2.06 1.08 8.69
C CYS A 202 2.01 2.59 8.96
N THR A 203 1.99 3.00 10.23
CA THR A 203 2.04 4.41 10.61
C THR A 203 3.33 5.08 10.10
N GLY A 204 4.47 4.38 10.17
CA GLY A 204 5.74 4.83 9.60
C GLY A 204 5.66 5.07 8.09
N ILE A 205 5.02 4.19 7.33
CA ILE A 205 4.78 4.34 5.89
C ILE A 205 3.99 5.62 5.60
N LEU A 206 2.88 5.84 6.31
CA LEU A 206 2.03 7.02 6.10
C LEU A 206 2.76 8.33 6.43
N ASN A 207 3.51 8.34 7.53
CA ASN A 207 4.33 9.49 7.93
C ASN A 207 5.40 9.80 6.89
N THR A 208 6.08 8.77 6.39
CA THR A 208 7.10 8.92 5.32
C THR A 208 6.48 9.47 4.04
N ALA A 209 5.36 8.92 3.59
CA ALA A 209 4.68 9.40 2.39
C ALA A 209 4.27 10.88 2.53
N SER A 210 3.70 11.27 3.68
CA SER A 210 3.33 12.66 3.98
C SER A 210 4.56 13.58 4.06
N SER A 211 5.67 13.11 4.60
CA SER A 211 6.94 13.85 4.65
C SER A 211 7.52 14.07 3.26
N ILE A 212 7.49 13.04 2.40
CA ILE A 212 7.93 13.09 1.01
C ILE A 212 7.07 14.10 0.23
N ASP A 213 5.75 14.00 0.33
CA ASP A 213 4.83 14.88 -0.41
C ASP A 213 5.03 16.35 -0.01
N ARG A 214 5.19 16.62 1.30
CA ARG A 214 5.53 17.97 1.78
C ARG A 214 6.85 18.47 1.20
N SER A 215 7.88 17.65 1.24
CA SER A 215 9.20 18.00 0.71
C SER A 215 9.17 18.26 -0.81
N LEU A 216 8.44 17.43 -1.54
CA LEU A 216 8.26 17.61 -2.99
C LEU A 216 7.51 18.91 -3.33
N THR A 217 6.48 19.24 -2.54
CA THR A 217 5.74 20.52 -2.68
C THR A 217 6.66 21.70 -2.40
N GLU A 218 7.43 21.66 -1.30
CA GLU A 218 8.39 22.73 -0.95
C GLU A 218 9.48 22.92 -2.01
N VAL A 219 9.97 21.85 -2.62
CA VAL A 219 11.14 21.86 -3.52
C VAL A 219 10.74 22.07 -4.97
N LYS A 220 9.60 21.50 -5.42
CA LYS A 220 9.18 21.51 -6.84
C LYS A 220 7.91 22.31 -7.11
N GLY A 221 7.15 22.66 -6.07
CA GLY A 221 5.90 23.40 -6.17
C GLY A 221 4.69 22.57 -6.60
N ASP A 222 3.51 23.17 -6.48
CA ASP A 222 2.21 22.50 -6.67
C ASP A 222 2.01 21.97 -8.09
N ALA A 223 2.45 22.68 -9.13
CA ALA A 223 2.30 22.23 -10.51
C ALA A 223 3.06 20.91 -10.83
N PHE A 224 4.15 20.63 -10.13
CA PHE A 224 4.84 19.35 -10.22
C PHE A 224 4.04 18.25 -9.52
N MET A 225 3.49 18.57 -8.35
CA MET A 225 2.67 17.65 -7.58
C MET A 225 1.40 17.27 -8.32
N ASP A 226 0.70 18.23 -8.92
CA ASP A 226 -0.52 17.96 -9.69
C ASP A 226 -0.27 17.01 -10.87
N ARG A 227 0.83 17.20 -11.59
CA ARG A 227 1.22 16.30 -12.69
C ARG A 227 1.57 14.90 -12.18
N MET A 228 2.30 14.82 -11.08
CA MET A 228 2.66 13.55 -10.47
C MET A 228 1.41 12.83 -9.95
N TYR A 229 0.52 13.54 -9.23
CA TYR A 229 -0.71 12.97 -8.71
C TYR A 229 -1.71 12.57 -9.80
N GLY A 230 -1.69 13.24 -10.96
CA GLY A 230 -2.47 12.83 -12.12
C GLY A 230 -2.14 11.43 -12.65
N SER A 231 -0.93 10.93 -12.35
CA SER A 231 -0.47 9.58 -12.71
C SER A 231 -0.67 8.54 -11.60
N LEU A 232 -0.99 8.97 -10.37
CA LEU A 232 -1.15 8.05 -9.24
C LEU A 232 -2.49 7.32 -9.27
N PRO A 233 -2.55 6.08 -8.72
CA PRO A 233 -3.82 5.39 -8.48
C PRO A 233 -4.75 6.26 -7.61
N ARG A 234 -5.95 6.56 -8.09
CA ARG A 234 -6.85 7.54 -7.47
C ARG A 234 -7.49 7.10 -6.14
N MET A 235 -7.28 5.86 -5.70
CA MET A 235 -7.82 5.37 -4.42
C MET A 235 -7.40 6.23 -3.21
N SER A 236 -6.23 6.86 -3.25
CA SER A 236 -5.77 7.73 -2.17
C SER A 236 -6.45 9.10 -2.11
N ALA A 237 -7.11 9.55 -3.17
CA ALA A 237 -7.81 10.84 -3.18
C ALA A 237 -9.04 10.87 -2.27
N ALA A 238 -9.72 9.73 -2.09
CA ALA A 238 -10.83 9.60 -1.14
C ALA A 238 -10.34 9.61 0.32
N SER A 239 -9.19 9.01 0.61
CA SER A 239 -8.59 9.02 1.95
C SER A 239 -8.05 10.38 2.35
N ARG A 240 -7.47 11.15 1.42
CA ARG A 240 -6.97 12.52 1.68
C ARG A 240 -8.08 13.52 1.95
N SER A 241 -9.26 13.35 1.37
CA SER A 241 -10.42 14.21 1.58
C SER A 241 -10.98 14.12 3.01
N ARG A 242 -10.73 13.01 3.73
CA ARG A 242 -11.20 12.84 5.12
C ARG A 242 -10.48 13.71 6.15
N MET A 243 -9.31 14.24 5.84
CA MET A 243 -8.65 15.21 6.73
C MET A 243 -9.20 16.64 6.60
N SER A 244 -10.06 16.93 5.63
CA SER A 244 -10.48 18.31 5.30
C SER A 244 -11.96 18.52 4.93
N SER A 245 -12.91 17.57 5.03
CA SER A 245 -14.27 17.86 4.56
C SER A 245 -15.40 17.15 5.30
N SER A 246 -16.54 17.86 5.37
CA SER A 246 -17.79 17.44 5.99
C SER A 246 -18.44 16.24 5.27
N PRO A 247 -19.23 15.41 6.00
CA PRO A 247 -19.79 14.14 5.49
C PRO A 247 -20.78 14.26 4.33
N LEU A 248 -21.25 15.46 4.01
CA LEU A 248 -22.19 15.70 2.92
C LEU A 248 -21.56 15.74 1.51
N ALA A 249 -20.25 15.91 1.41
CA ALA A 249 -19.54 15.97 0.12
C ALA A 249 -19.16 14.57 -0.42
N ASP A 250 -19.06 13.57 0.45
CA ASP A 250 -18.64 12.21 0.06
C ASP A 250 -19.78 11.43 -0.65
N ALA A 251 -21.02 11.65 -0.29
CA ALA A 251 -22.18 10.97 -0.91
C ALA A 251 -22.38 11.38 -2.39
N ALA A 252 -22.00 12.58 -2.78
CA ALA A 252 -22.12 13.07 -4.16
C ALA A 252 -20.99 12.61 -5.09
N ARG A 253 -19.86 12.15 -4.55
CA ARG A 253 -18.72 11.66 -5.33
C ARG A 253 -18.73 10.16 -5.62
N ALA A 254 -19.50 9.39 -4.86
CA ALA A 254 -19.52 7.92 -4.93
C ALA A 254 -20.16 7.33 -6.21
N SER A 255 -20.79 8.15 -7.06
CA SER A 255 -21.54 7.64 -8.22
C SER A 255 -21.10 8.20 -9.58
N HIS A 256 -19.90 8.77 -9.69
CA HIS A 256 -19.47 9.29 -10.99
C HIS A 256 -18.93 8.14 -11.86
N VAL A 257 -19.87 7.43 -12.50
CA VAL A 257 -19.52 6.59 -13.66
C VAL A 257 -19.05 7.56 -14.75
N PRO A 258 -17.82 7.40 -15.27
CA PRO A 258 -17.31 8.28 -16.32
C PRO A 258 -18.25 8.20 -17.53
N ALA A 259 -18.76 9.34 -17.97
CA ALA A 259 -19.56 9.41 -19.19
C ALA A 259 -18.65 9.13 -20.40
N LEU A 260 -18.96 8.08 -21.15
CA LEU A 260 -18.34 7.81 -22.44
C LEU A 260 -19.01 8.71 -23.50
N ALA A 261 -18.20 9.23 -24.44
CA ALA A 261 -18.74 9.85 -25.63
C ALA A 261 -19.50 8.80 -26.45
N SER A 262 -20.60 9.20 -27.10
CA SER A 262 -21.47 8.26 -27.83
C SER A 262 -20.80 7.59 -29.04
N ASP A 263 -19.64 8.08 -29.47
CA ASP A 263 -18.81 7.60 -30.57
C ASP A 263 -17.45 7.04 -30.11
N ALA A 264 -17.31 6.79 -28.79
CA ALA A 264 -16.07 6.24 -28.24
C ALA A 264 -15.79 4.83 -28.79
N SER A 265 -14.53 4.59 -29.14
CA SER A 265 -14.08 3.27 -29.57
C SER A 265 -14.13 2.27 -28.42
N GLU A 266 -14.26 0.96 -28.74
CA GLU A 266 -14.23 -0.10 -27.74
C GLU A 266 -12.94 -0.06 -26.88
N ALA A 267 -11.82 0.29 -27.47
CA ALA A 267 -10.55 0.42 -26.76
C ALA A 267 -10.57 1.56 -25.73
N GLU A 268 -11.23 2.68 -26.04
CA GLU A 268 -11.44 3.79 -25.10
C GLU A 268 -12.41 3.38 -23.98
N ALA A 269 -13.48 2.69 -24.31
CA ALA A 269 -14.44 2.15 -23.35
C ALA A 269 -13.75 1.21 -22.34
N ARG A 270 -12.93 0.28 -22.83
CA ARG A 270 -12.14 -0.62 -21.97
C ARG A 270 -11.20 0.15 -21.04
N LYS A 271 -10.48 1.12 -21.56
CA LYS A 271 -9.55 1.94 -20.75
C LYS A 271 -10.28 2.74 -19.66
N VAL A 272 -11.43 3.31 -19.99
CA VAL A 272 -12.25 4.05 -19.03
C VAL A 272 -12.82 3.12 -17.96
N TYR A 273 -13.30 1.93 -18.36
CA TYR A 273 -13.77 0.90 -17.44
C TYR A 273 -12.66 0.43 -16.50
N GLU A 274 -11.49 0.08 -16.99
CA GLU A 274 -10.37 -0.38 -16.17
C GLU A 274 -9.92 0.69 -15.16
N ALA A 275 -9.88 1.95 -15.58
CA ALA A 275 -9.57 3.06 -14.69
C ALA A 275 -10.62 3.24 -13.58
N TRP A 276 -11.91 3.16 -13.93
CA TRP A 276 -13.01 3.20 -12.97
C TRP A 276 -13.00 1.97 -12.05
N ALA A 277 -12.89 0.77 -12.61
CA ALA A 277 -12.88 -0.49 -11.87
C ALA A 277 -11.71 -0.57 -10.88
N THR A 278 -10.54 -0.03 -11.25
CA THR A 278 -9.38 0.06 -10.35
C THR A 278 -9.69 0.91 -9.12
N ASN A 279 -10.48 1.98 -9.26
CA ASN A 279 -10.86 2.83 -8.13
C ASN A 279 -11.95 2.18 -7.26
N GLU A 280 -12.85 1.40 -7.88
CA GLU A 280 -14.01 0.82 -7.23
C GLU A 280 -13.79 -0.61 -6.70
N ARG A 281 -12.66 -1.25 -7.03
CA ARG A 281 -12.42 -2.67 -6.72
C ARG A 281 -12.49 -3.00 -5.24
N PHE A 282 -12.12 -2.06 -4.35
CA PHE A 282 -12.10 -2.29 -2.91
C PHE A 282 -12.53 -1.04 -2.15
N GLN A 283 -13.51 -1.19 -1.24
CA GLN A 283 -13.92 -0.09 -0.36
C GLN A 283 -14.37 -0.64 0.99
N TYR A 284 -14.06 0.10 2.05
CA TYR A 284 -14.71 -0.05 3.34
C TYR A 284 -16.00 0.78 3.36
N CYS A 285 -17.10 0.18 3.79
CA CYS A 285 -18.39 0.85 3.86
C CYS A 285 -19.25 0.22 4.97
N ASP A 286 -20.27 0.92 5.40
CA ASP A 286 -21.28 0.36 6.32
C ASP A 286 -22.18 -0.61 5.54
N LEU A 287 -22.12 -1.89 5.89
CA LEU A 287 -22.94 -2.96 5.31
C LEU A 287 -24.15 -3.31 6.16
N THR A 288 -24.36 -2.60 7.27
CA THR A 288 -25.51 -2.84 8.16
C THR A 288 -26.82 -2.39 7.52
N VAL A 289 -27.89 -3.07 7.88
CA VAL A 289 -29.25 -2.72 7.43
C VAL A 289 -30.00 -2.11 8.61
N PRO A 290 -30.56 -0.91 8.45
CA PRO A 290 -31.37 -0.31 9.51
C PRO A 290 -32.57 -1.20 9.85
N THR A 291 -32.82 -1.39 11.13
CA THR A 291 -33.98 -2.13 11.61
C THR A 291 -35.23 -1.22 11.49
N SER A 292 -36.34 -1.77 11.00
CA SER A 292 -37.60 -1.05 10.78
C SER A 292 -38.18 -0.34 12.02
N ASP A 293 -37.72 -0.69 13.21
CA ASP A 293 -38.27 -0.20 14.47
C ASP A 293 -37.49 0.94 15.14
N GLY A 294 -36.41 1.45 14.48
CA GLY A 294 -35.61 2.57 15.00
C GLY A 294 -34.86 2.30 16.32
N LEU A 295 -35.04 1.13 16.90
CA LEU A 295 -34.34 0.67 18.11
C LEU A 295 -33.09 -0.05 17.69
N THR A 296 -31.93 0.34 18.26
CA THR A 296 -30.71 -0.45 18.16
C THR A 296 -31.00 -1.86 18.67
N PRO A 297 -30.81 -2.91 17.83
CA PRO A 297 -31.11 -4.27 18.26
C PRO A 297 -30.23 -4.63 19.44
N GLN A 298 -30.81 -5.15 20.52
CA GLN A 298 -30.07 -5.68 21.70
C GLN A 298 -29.12 -6.83 21.35
N GLY A 299 -28.90 -7.14 20.05
CA GLY A 299 -28.15 -8.27 19.56
C GLY A 299 -27.04 -7.93 18.55
N GLY A 300 -26.57 -6.69 18.47
CA GLY A 300 -25.49 -6.30 17.56
C GLY A 300 -25.95 -5.93 16.14
N PRO A 301 -25.02 -5.57 15.23
CA PRO A 301 -25.32 -5.09 13.89
C PRO A 301 -26.07 -6.12 13.05
N ASN A 302 -27.02 -5.69 12.23
CA ASN A 302 -27.85 -6.52 11.36
C ASN A 302 -27.39 -6.40 9.90
N TYR A 303 -27.20 -7.55 9.23
CA TYR A 303 -26.73 -7.63 7.85
C TYR A 303 -27.75 -8.36 6.97
N LYS A 304 -27.91 -7.91 5.74
CA LYS A 304 -28.79 -8.58 4.76
C LYS A 304 -28.00 -9.69 4.02
N PHE A 305 -27.83 -10.84 4.68
CA PHE A 305 -27.26 -12.04 4.06
C PHE A 305 -27.63 -13.32 4.83
N TYR A 306 -27.42 -14.47 4.20
CA TYR A 306 -27.84 -15.77 4.71
C TYR A 306 -27.27 -16.11 6.11
N PHE A 307 -26.00 -15.81 6.36
CA PHE A 307 -25.31 -16.09 7.62
C PHE A 307 -25.43 -14.98 8.68
N ASN A 308 -26.46 -14.15 8.62
CA ASN A 308 -26.63 -13.03 9.55
C ASN A 308 -26.73 -13.50 11.02
N SER A 309 -27.39 -14.65 11.28
CA SER A 309 -27.45 -15.25 12.63
C SER A 309 -26.08 -15.58 13.18
N ASP A 310 -25.22 -16.23 12.36
CA ASP A 310 -23.88 -16.62 12.76
C ASP A 310 -23.00 -15.39 12.99
N ALA A 311 -23.12 -14.38 12.14
CA ALA A 311 -22.43 -13.09 12.31
C ALA A 311 -22.83 -12.41 13.63
N ARG A 312 -24.09 -12.46 14.02
CA ARG A 312 -24.58 -11.91 15.32
C ARG A 312 -24.04 -12.71 16.52
N MET A 313 -24.00 -14.03 16.44
CA MET A 313 -23.42 -14.86 17.49
C MET A 313 -21.92 -14.61 17.68
N LEU A 314 -21.20 -14.35 16.61
CA LEU A 314 -19.77 -14.04 16.62
C LEU A 314 -19.44 -12.57 16.93
N ALA A 315 -20.46 -11.69 17.03
CA ALA A 315 -20.27 -10.25 17.23
C ALA A 315 -19.45 -9.92 18.50
N ASN A 316 -19.63 -10.73 19.55
CA ASN A 316 -18.94 -10.53 20.83
C ASN A 316 -17.62 -11.30 20.97
N SER A 317 -17.19 -12.06 19.94
CA SER A 317 -15.97 -12.84 19.95
C SER A 317 -14.89 -12.20 19.08
N VAL A 318 -14.10 -11.30 19.65
CA VAL A 318 -12.88 -10.80 18.96
C VAL A 318 -11.77 -11.83 19.17
N ILE A 319 -11.35 -12.46 18.07
CA ILE A 319 -10.18 -13.35 18.05
C ILE A 319 -9.02 -12.59 17.42
N PRO A 320 -8.07 -12.04 18.19
CA PRO A 320 -7.02 -11.15 17.67
C PRO A 320 -6.21 -11.76 16.52
N LYS A 321 -5.88 -13.05 16.60
CA LYS A 321 -5.14 -13.78 15.56
C LYS A 321 -5.90 -13.83 14.24
N ARG A 322 -7.22 -14.07 14.27
CA ARG A 322 -8.07 -14.08 13.08
C ARG A 322 -8.16 -12.67 12.47
N SER A 323 -8.39 -11.68 13.29
CA SER A 323 -8.52 -10.29 12.83
C SER A 323 -7.21 -9.77 12.21
N LEU A 324 -6.06 -10.13 12.77
CA LEU A 324 -4.76 -9.81 12.18
C LEU A 324 -4.58 -10.47 10.81
N ALA A 325 -4.91 -11.75 10.68
CA ALA A 325 -4.82 -12.46 9.41
C ALA A 325 -5.74 -11.82 8.36
N ILE A 326 -6.98 -11.50 8.72
CA ILE A 326 -7.93 -10.82 7.84
C ILE A 326 -7.40 -9.43 7.43
N ALA A 327 -6.89 -8.63 8.35
CA ALA A 327 -6.35 -7.31 8.03
C ALA A 327 -5.18 -7.38 7.02
N ARG A 328 -4.30 -8.37 7.16
CA ARG A 328 -3.21 -8.63 6.22
C ARG A 328 -3.70 -9.02 4.84
N GLU A 329 -4.64 -9.95 4.76
CA GLU A 329 -5.25 -10.39 3.48
C GLU A 329 -5.98 -9.24 2.80
N LEU A 330 -6.80 -8.49 3.53
CA LEU A 330 -7.52 -7.34 2.99
C LEU A 330 -6.56 -6.28 2.45
N ALA A 331 -5.45 -6.01 3.14
CA ALA A 331 -4.44 -5.08 2.66
C ALA A 331 -3.88 -5.49 1.29
N VAL A 332 -3.56 -6.76 1.09
CA VAL A 332 -3.09 -7.29 -0.21
C VAL A 332 -4.19 -7.19 -1.27
N LEU A 333 -5.44 -7.49 -0.93
CA LEU A 333 -6.56 -7.45 -1.86
C LEU A 333 -6.86 -6.04 -2.39
N THR A 334 -6.54 -4.98 -1.65
CA THR A 334 -6.78 -3.60 -2.12
C THR A 334 -6.10 -3.29 -3.45
N THR A 335 -4.94 -3.89 -3.71
CA THR A 335 -4.13 -3.63 -4.91
C THR A 335 -4.13 -4.77 -5.90
N ASN A 336 -4.41 -6.00 -5.47
CA ASN A 336 -4.20 -7.21 -6.28
C ASN A 336 -5.48 -7.86 -6.83
N LEU A 337 -6.67 -7.31 -6.54
CA LEU A 337 -7.90 -7.80 -7.17
C LEU A 337 -7.84 -7.56 -8.68
N PRO A 338 -8.21 -8.56 -9.49
CA PRO A 338 -8.25 -8.39 -10.93
C PRO A 338 -9.31 -7.37 -11.34
N VAL A 339 -8.96 -6.51 -12.28
CA VAL A 339 -9.84 -5.53 -12.90
C VAL A 339 -9.52 -5.49 -14.38
N ALA A 340 -10.25 -6.27 -15.16
CA ALA A 340 -10.14 -6.35 -16.61
C ALA A 340 -11.54 -6.27 -17.22
N TRP A 341 -11.61 -5.99 -18.50
CA TRP A 341 -12.89 -5.84 -19.21
C TRP A 341 -13.82 -7.06 -19.09
N ASP A 342 -13.22 -8.25 -19.14
CA ASP A 342 -13.88 -9.55 -19.11
C ASP A 342 -13.84 -10.24 -17.74
N SER A 343 -13.10 -9.70 -16.80
CA SER A 343 -12.91 -10.33 -15.48
C SER A 343 -12.57 -9.30 -14.42
N SER A 344 -13.53 -9.00 -13.55
CA SER A 344 -13.32 -8.05 -12.45
C SER A 344 -13.90 -8.57 -11.14
N ILE A 345 -13.22 -8.25 -10.05
CA ILE A 345 -13.67 -8.56 -8.68
C ILE A 345 -13.74 -7.27 -7.88
N PHE A 346 -14.90 -7.01 -7.29
CA PHE A 346 -15.14 -5.87 -6.42
C PHE A 346 -15.46 -6.34 -5.02
N LEU A 347 -14.80 -5.76 -4.01
CA LEU A 347 -15.05 -6.07 -2.62
C LEU A 347 -15.57 -4.84 -1.86
N ARG A 348 -16.53 -5.10 -0.99
CA ARG A 348 -17.01 -4.17 0.03
C ARG A 348 -16.87 -4.83 1.39
N VAL A 349 -16.15 -4.19 2.28
CA VAL A 349 -15.82 -4.70 3.62
C VAL A 349 -16.48 -3.80 4.64
N ASP A 350 -17.13 -4.42 5.64
CA ASP A 350 -17.78 -3.65 6.70
C ASP A 350 -16.77 -2.88 7.56
N GLU A 351 -17.06 -1.61 7.85
CA GLU A 351 -16.16 -0.74 8.61
C GLU A 351 -16.01 -1.16 10.07
N THR A 352 -17.03 -1.77 10.64
CA THR A 352 -17.04 -2.19 12.05
C THR A 352 -16.60 -3.64 12.22
N ARG A 353 -16.94 -4.48 11.24
CA ARG A 353 -16.72 -5.91 11.23
C ARG A 353 -16.00 -6.32 9.95
N VAL A 354 -14.67 -6.20 9.94
CA VAL A 354 -13.82 -6.53 8.78
C VAL A 354 -13.91 -7.99 8.30
N ASP A 355 -14.52 -8.87 9.10
CA ASP A 355 -14.83 -10.25 8.72
C ASP A 355 -16.17 -10.38 7.94
N ILE A 356 -16.91 -9.28 7.75
CA ILE A 356 -18.10 -9.22 6.91
C ILE A 356 -17.72 -8.59 5.58
N ILE A 357 -17.81 -9.38 4.53
CA ILE A 357 -17.34 -9.01 3.18
C ILE A 357 -18.44 -9.33 2.18
N LYS A 358 -18.74 -8.39 1.28
CA LYS A 358 -19.53 -8.62 0.08
C LYS A 358 -18.62 -8.58 -1.15
N ALA A 359 -18.72 -9.58 -2.00
CA ALA A 359 -17.98 -9.66 -3.25
C ALA A 359 -18.95 -9.63 -4.43
N LEU A 360 -18.60 -8.85 -5.45
CA LEU A 360 -19.17 -8.93 -6.80
C LEU A 360 -18.09 -9.45 -7.73
N ILE A 361 -18.33 -10.59 -8.34
CA ILE A 361 -17.41 -11.24 -9.27
C ILE A 361 -18.11 -11.28 -10.62
N THR A 362 -17.48 -10.68 -11.63
CA THR A 362 -18.01 -10.76 -13.00
C THR A 362 -17.81 -12.18 -13.51
N GLY A 363 -18.87 -12.77 -14.07
CA GLY A 363 -18.82 -14.09 -14.66
C GLY A 363 -18.08 -14.11 -16.00
N PRO A 364 -17.78 -15.30 -16.55
CA PRO A 364 -17.31 -15.44 -17.92
C PRO A 364 -18.32 -14.85 -18.91
N GLU A 365 -17.82 -14.50 -20.11
CA GLU A 365 -18.66 -13.98 -21.19
C GLU A 365 -19.87 -14.88 -21.46
N GLY A 366 -21.07 -14.28 -21.51
CA GLY A 366 -22.35 -15.01 -21.70
C GLY A 366 -23.01 -15.50 -20.40
N THR A 367 -22.48 -15.22 -19.22
CA THR A 367 -23.19 -15.41 -17.95
C THR A 367 -23.89 -14.12 -17.53
N PRO A 368 -25.15 -14.18 -17.04
CA PRO A 368 -25.88 -13.01 -16.58
C PRO A 368 -25.24 -12.39 -15.33
#